data_6bb3921d28a9e80aab2032dd143200fc
#
_entry.id   6bb3921d28a9e80aab2032dd143200fc
#
_cell.length_a   1.000
_cell.length_b   1.000
_cell.length_c   1.000
_cell.angle_alpha   90.00
_cell.angle_beta   90.00
_cell.angle_gamma   90.00
#
_symmetry.space_group_name_H-M   'P 1'
#
loop_
_entity.id
_entity.type
_entity.pdbx_description
1 polymer ?
#
loop_
_entity_poly.entity_id
_entity_poly.type
_entity_poly.pdbx_seq_one_letter_code
_entity_poly.pdbx_strand_id
1 'polypeptide(L)'
;DEGVAMDNGVFETAVTDGVRQVRRQHTDWLSTGIGGGRQRADEAYNITVPAGWNNTTLDAYIEQRVTAAGFAADGPALLTGVGQQHARRAVCGSVSALVTAGLSNPAALPARSDADSATTTTAEQTDDDPAGRHGTINIGLVTTRALSAATQASLRAGVAGAKAATLVAKTGFTGTTGDAVIGGSDPGGEPARFAGSATTVGQAA
;
A
#
# COMPACT_ATOMS: atom_id res chain seq x y z
N ASP A 1 -2.63 -11.04 -20.24
CA ASP A 1 -1.32 -11.60 -19.81
C ASP A 1 -1.50 -12.21 -18.44
N GLU A 2 -1.65 -13.53 -18.39
CA GLU A 2 -1.68 -14.30 -17.15
C GLU A 2 -0.31 -14.19 -16.47
N GLY A 3 -0.23 -13.38 -15.43
CA GLY A 3 1.00 -13.16 -14.70
C GLY A 3 1.40 -14.41 -13.93
N VAL A 4 2.59 -14.93 -14.23
CA VAL A 4 3.23 -16.03 -13.50
C VAL A 4 3.23 -15.70 -12.01
N ALA A 5 2.69 -16.60 -11.19
CA ALA A 5 2.77 -16.51 -9.74
C ALA A 5 4.25 -16.51 -9.32
N MET A 6 4.69 -15.42 -8.70
CA MET A 6 6.06 -15.34 -8.18
C MET A 6 6.05 -15.62 -6.68
N ASP A 7 6.66 -16.73 -6.29
CA ASP A 7 6.95 -17.05 -4.89
C ASP A 7 8.35 -16.51 -4.50
N ASN A 8 8.46 -15.90 -3.33
CA ASN A 8 9.72 -15.45 -2.74
C ASN A 8 9.99 -16.04 -1.35
N GLY A 9 9.21 -17.06 -0.97
CA GLY A 9 9.24 -17.65 0.38
C GLY A 9 8.54 -16.80 1.47
N VAL A 10 8.14 -15.54 1.18
CA VAL A 10 7.37 -14.70 2.12
C VAL A 10 5.90 -14.64 1.73
N PHE A 11 5.59 -14.41 0.46
CA PHE A 11 4.24 -14.48 -0.10
C PHE A 11 4.27 -14.77 -1.61
N GLU A 12 3.17 -15.33 -2.10
CA GLU A 12 2.87 -15.47 -3.53
C GLU A 12 2.15 -14.22 -4.03
N THR A 13 2.28 -13.90 -5.32
CA THR A 13 1.51 -12.82 -5.94
C THR A 13 1.06 -13.19 -7.35
N ALA A 14 -0.16 -12.83 -7.69
CA ALA A 14 -0.73 -12.96 -9.03
C ALA A 14 -1.39 -11.64 -9.45
N VAL A 15 -1.56 -11.44 -10.75
CA VAL A 15 -2.24 -10.25 -11.31
C VAL A 15 -3.22 -10.71 -12.38
N THR A 16 -4.47 -10.28 -12.23
CA THR A 16 -5.53 -10.51 -13.22
C THR A 16 -6.38 -9.22 -13.32
N ASP A 17 -6.61 -8.74 -14.52
CA ASP A 17 -7.49 -7.58 -14.81
C ASP A 17 -7.24 -6.35 -13.92
N GLY A 18 -5.98 -6.02 -13.65
CA GLY A 18 -5.60 -4.90 -12.81
C GLY A 18 -5.82 -5.11 -11.30
N VAL A 19 -6.17 -6.32 -10.89
CA VAL A 19 -6.20 -6.76 -9.49
C VAL A 19 -4.93 -7.54 -9.19
N ARG A 20 -4.12 -7.05 -8.27
CA ARG A 20 -2.98 -7.78 -7.73
C ARG A 20 -3.36 -8.41 -6.41
N GLN A 21 -3.26 -9.73 -6.35
CA GLN A 21 -3.34 -10.53 -5.14
C GLN A 21 -1.95 -10.64 -4.51
N VAL A 22 -1.90 -10.56 -3.19
CA VAL A 22 -0.79 -10.99 -2.33
C VAL A 22 -1.35 -12.10 -1.45
N ARG A 23 -0.79 -13.31 -1.52
CA ARG A 23 -1.30 -14.49 -0.84
C ARG A 23 -0.28 -15.04 0.14
N ARG A 24 -0.71 -15.20 1.39
CA ARG A 24 -0.04 -15.96 2.43
C ARG A 24 -1.09 -16.46 3.41
N GLN A 25 -1.17 -17.76 3.58
CA GLN A 25 -2.17 -18.41 4.43
C GLN A 25 -2.10 -17.90 5.87
N HIS A 26 -3.28 -17.79 6.50
CA HIS A 26 -3.46 -17.46 7.92
C HIS A 26 -2.78 -16.17 8.37
N THR A 27 -2.69 -15.17 7.50
CA THR A 27 -2.01 -13.90 7.80
C THR A 27 -2.88 -12.99 8.65
N ASP A 28 -2.29 -12.42 9.71
CA ASP A 28 -2.86 -11.31 10.45
C ASP A 28 -2.53 -9.99 9.73
N TRP A 29 -3.54 -9.42 9.08
CA TRP A 29 -3.43 -8.15 8.35
C TRP A 29 -3.79 -6.96 9.22
N LEU A 30 -3.12 -5.83 8.99
CA LEU A 30 -3.46 -4.51 9.51
C LEU A 30 -3.41 -3.51 8.36
N SER A 31 -4.56 -2.93 7.98
CA SER A 31 -4.71 -2.07 6.81
C SER A 31 -5.17 -0.66 7.20
N THR A 32 -4.67 0.36 6.45
CA THR A 32 -5.23 1.73 6.45
C THR A 32 -6.14 1.98 5.25
N GLY A 33 -6.32 0.98 4.38
CA GLY A 33 -7.22 1.09 3.23
C GLY A 33 -8.70 1.10 3.63
N ILE A 34 -9.54 0.99 2.62
CA ILE A 34 -11.00 0.98 2.76
C ILE A 34 -11.40 -0.23 3.62
N GLY A 35 -12.34 -0.03 4.55
CA GLY A 35 -12.73 -1.07 5.50
C GLY A 35 -11.57 -1.55 6.39
N GLY A 36 -10.53 -0.73 6.55
CA GLY A 36 -9.28 -1.09 7.21
C GLY A 36 -9.42 -1.52 8.66
N GLY A 37 -8.28 -1.68 9.31
CA GLY A 37 -8.18 -2.26 10.65
C GLY A 37 -7.52 -3.63 10.61
N ARG A 38 -7.74 -4.43 11.66
CA ARG A 38 -7.19 -5.80 11.74
C ARG A 38 -8.19 -6.81 11.21
N GLN A 39 -7.69 -7.72 10.39
CA GLN A 39 -8.42 -8.93 9.99
C GLN A 39 -7.47 -10.09 9.75
N ARG A 40 -7.97 -11.32 9.87
CA ARG A 40 -7.25 -12.53 9.49
C ARG A 40 -7.79 -13.01 8.16
N ALA A 41 -6.92 -13.16 7.18
CA ALA A 41 -7.25 -13.65 5.85
C ALA A 41 -6.03 -14.28 5.19
N ASP A 42 -6.24 -15.05 4.14
CA ASP A 42 -5.17 -15.66 3.35
C ASP A 42 -4.64 -14.70 2.28
N GLU A 43 -5.38 -13.64 1.97
CA GLU A 43 -5.11 -12.76 0.84
C GLU A 43 -5.20 -11.28 1.22
N ALA A 44 -4.56 -10.44 0.40
CA ALA A 44 -4.74 -8.99 0.38
C ALA A 44 -4.62 -8.50 -1.06
N TYR A 45 -5.19 -7.33 -1.38
CA TYR A 45 -5.32 -6.88 -2.76
C TYR A 45 -4.83 -5.45 -2.96
N ASN A 46 -4.28 -5.19 -4.16
CA ASN A 46 -4.05 -3.85 -4.67
C ASN A 46 -4.71 -3.74 -6.05
N ILE A 47 -5.72 -2.88 -6.18
CA ILE A 47 -6.63 -2.84 -7.31
C ILE A 47 -6.44 -1.54 -8.08
N THR A 48 -6.14 -1.65 -9.39
CA THR A 48 -6.12 -0.49 -10.27
C THR A 48 -7.54 -0.04 -10.58
N VAL A 49 -7.82 1.23 -10.33
CA VAL A 49 -9.07 1.89 -10.72
C VAL A 49 -8.87 2.68 -12.02
N PRO A 50 -9.89 2.82 -12.87
CA PRO A 50 -9.79 3.60 -14.10
C PRO A 50 -9.63 5.10 -13.82
N ALA A 51 -9.11 5.84 -14.79
CA ALA A 51 -9.07 7.29 -14.73
C ALA A 51 -10.48 7.88 -14.57
N GLY A 52 -10.61 8.93 -13.76
CA GLY A 52 -11.90 9.54 -13.47
C GLY A 52 -12.84 8.71 -12.59
N TRP A 53 -12.32 7.65 -11.97
CA TRP A 53 -13.12 6.79 -11.08
C TRP A 53 -13.62 7.58 -9.85
N ASN A 54 -14.93 7.51 -9.61
CA ASN A 54 -15.62 8.22 -8.53
C ASN A 54 -16.69 7.36 -7.82
N ASN A 55 -16.50 6.04 -7.76
CA ASN A 55 -17.45 5.14 -7.14
C ASN A 55 -17.56 5.40 -5.62
N THR A 56 -18.77 5.46 -5.10
CA THR A 56 -19.04 5.68 -3.67
C THR A 56 -19.38 4.40 -2.90
N THR A 57 -19.67 3.30 -3.58
CA THR A 57 -19.93 1.97 -2.99
C THR A 57 -18.66 1.13 -3.03
N LEU A 58 -17.68 1.51 -2.21
CA LEU A 58 -16.31 1.01 -2.30
C LEU A 58 -16.21 -0.49 -2.01
N ASP A 59 -16.90 -0.99 -0.98
CA ASP A 59 -16.84 -2.41 -0.60
C ASP A 59 -17.41 -3.31 -1.70
N ALA A 60 -18.57 -2.96 -2.26
CA ALA A 60 -19.18 -3.70 -3.35
C ALA A 60 -18.32 -3.68 -4.62
N TYR A 61 -17.66 -2.56 -4.91
CA TYR A 61 -16.72 -2.44 -6.02
C TYR A 61 -15.51 -3.36 -5.83
N ILE A 62 -14.92 -3.38 -4.64
CA ILE A 62 -13.77 -4.24 -4.31
C ILE A 62 -14.17 -5.70 -4.48
N GLU A 63 -15.28 -6.13 -3.87
CA GLU A 63 -15.78 -7.50 -3.97
C GLU A 63 -16.00 -7.92 -5.42
N GLN A 64 -16.68 -7.09 -6.21
CA GLN A 64 -16.91 -7.33 -7.63
C GLN A 64 -15.60 -7.50 -8.41
N ARG A 65 -14.63 -6.60 -8.21
CA ARG A 65 -13.35 -6.62 -8.94
C ARG A 65 -12.51 -7.83 -8.58
N VAL A 66 -12.43 -8.17 -7.30
CA VAL A 66 -11.65 -9.31 -6.80
C VAL A 66 -12.26 -10.63 -7.26
N THR A 67 -13.59 -10.77 -7.16
CA THR A 67 -14.31 -11.97 -7.63
C THR A 67 -14.20 -12.12 -9.15
N ALA A 68 -14.34 -11.05 -9.93
CA ALA A 68 -14.20 -11.09 -11.38
C ALA A 68 -12.78 -11.50 -11.81
N ALA A 69 -11.76 -11.15 -11.02
CA ALA A 69 -10.38 -11.59 -11.23
C ALA A 69 -10.12 -13.06 -10.82
N GLY A 70 -11.12 -13.76 -10.27
CA GLY A 70 -11.03 -15.15 -9.85
C GLY A 70 -10.41 -15.37 -8.47
N PHE A 71 -10.35 -14.34 -7.62
CA PHE A 71 -9.81 -14.41 -6.25
C PHE A 71 -10.92 -14.51 -5.20
N ALA A 72 -10.57 -14.90 -3.95
CA ALA A 72 -11.53 -15.23 -2.90
C ALA A 72 -12.30 -14.04 -2.30
N ALA A 73 -11.80 -12.82 -2.43
CA ALA A 73 -12.38 -11.58 -1.87
C ALA A 73 -12.55 -11.59 -0.34
N ASP A 74 -11.64 -12.24 0.38
CA ASP A 74 -11.70 -12.42 1.84
C ASP A 74 -10.69 -11.57 2.63
N GLY A 75 -9.93 -10.70 1.97
CA GLY A 75 -8.85 -9.91 2.57
C GLY A 75 -8.95 -8.40 2.35
N PRO A 76 -8.06 -7.62 3.01
CA PRO A 76 -8.04 -6.18 2.87
C PRO A 76 -7.60 -5.74 1.47
N ALA A 77 -8.15 -4.62 0.99
CA ALA A 77 -7.84 -4.09 -0.32
C ALA A 77 -7.36 -2.63 -0.28
N LEU A 78 -6.49 -2.30 -1.23
CA LEU A 78 -6.07 -0.95 -1.56
C LEU A 78 -6.50 -0.62 -2.99
N LEU A 79 -6.87 0.63 -3.23
CA LEU A 79 -7.21 1.14 -4.56
C LEU A 79 -6.11 2.10 -5.03
N THR A 80 -5.78 2.07 -6.32
CA THR A 80 -4.74 2.92 -6.92
C THR A 80 -5.07 3.25 -8.37
N GLY A 81 -4.73 4.45 -8.81
CA GLY A 81 -4.73 4.79 -10.25
C GLY A 81 -3.51 4.23 -11.01
N VAL A 82 -2.56 3.61 -10.31
CA VAL A 82 -1.34 3.07 -10.91
C VAL A 82 -1.58 1.68 -11.47
N GLY A 83 -1.19 1.44 -12.73
CA GLY A 83 -1.25 0.10 -13.32
C GLY A 83 -0.32 -0.90 -12.62
N GLN A 84 -0.78 -2.14 -12.44
CA GLN A 84 -0.05 -3.17 -11.67
C GLN A 84 1.29 -3.58 -12.30
N GLN A 85 1.51 -3.31 -13.58
CA GLN A 85 2.82 -3.51 -14.25
C GLN A 85 3.92 -2.58 -13.69
N HIS A 86 3.54 -1.48 -13.03
CA HIS A 86 4.46 -0.54 -12.40
C HIS A 86 4.77 -0.88 -10.94
N ALA A 87 4.12 -1.91 -10.38
CA ALA A 87 4.44 -2.37 -9.04
C ALA A 87 5.91 -2.78 -8.93
N ARG A 88 6.51 -2.46 -7.79
CA ARG A 88 7.88 -2.88 -7.46
C ARG A 88 7.87 -3.68 -6.18
N ARG A 89 8.73 -4.66 -6.14
CA ARG A 89 8.88 -5.58 -5.00
C ARG A 89 10.31 -5.59 -4.51
N ALA A 90 10.45 -5.64 -3.20
CA ALA A 90 11.72 -5.82 -2.52
C ALA A 90 11.58 -6.91 -1.45
N VAL A 91 12.68 -7.63 -1.19
CA VAL A 91 12.76 -8.67 -0.15
C VAL A 91 14.02 -8.41 0.67
N CYS A 92 13.85 -8.41 1.98
CA CYS A 92 14.95 -8.31 2.92
C CYS A 92 14.69 -9.26 4.11
N GLY A 93 15.45 -10.34 4.21
CA GLY A 93 15.28 -11.34 5.26
C GLY A 93 13.85 -11.89 5.33
N SER A 94 13.21 -11.71 6.48
CA SER A 94 11.84 -12.18 6.75
C SER A 94 10.75 -11.22 6.24
N VAL A 95 11.10 -10.15 5.55
CA VAL A 95 10.16 -9.10 5.12
C VAL A 95 10.18 -9.00 3.59
N SER A 96 9.00 -8.86 3.01
CA SER A 96 8.84 -8.50 1.62
C SER A 96 7.85 -7.35 1.48
N ALA A 97 8.22 -6.35 0.67
CA ALA A 97 7.39 -5.20 0.35
C ALA A 97 6.97 -5.22 -1.11
N LEU A 98 5.76 -4.75 -1.38
CA LEU A 98 5.21 -4.50 -2.70
C LEU A 98 4.65 -3.07 -2.74
N VAL A 99 5.07 -2.26 -3.71
CA VAL A 99 4.72 -0.84 -3.78
C VAL A 99 4.21 -0.49 -5.16
N THR A 100 3.11 0.26 -5.22
CA THR A 100 2.73 1.07 -6.38
C THR A 100 2.75 2.53 -5.99
N ALA A 101 3.35 3.39 -6.83
CA ALA A 101 3.50 4.82 -6.54
C ALA A 101 3.10 5.66 -7.76
N GLY A 102 2.08 6.50 -7.59
CA GLY A 102 1.68 7.54 -8.52
C GLY A 102 1.75 8.90 -7.81
N LEU A 103 2.41 9.87 -8.42
CA LEU A 103 2.69 11.18 -7.81
C LEU A 103 1.90 12.32 -8.47
N SER A 104 0.82 12.02 -9.17
CA SER A 104 0.00 13.03 -9.84
C SER A 104 -0.84 13.90 -8.88
N ASN A 105 -0.90 13.55 -7.61
CA ASN A 105 -1.63 14.28 -6.57
C ASN A 105 -0.78 14.40 -5.29
N PRO A 106 0.36 15.13 -5.35
CA PRO A 106 1.30 15.21 -4.24
C PRO A 106 0.71 15.98 -3.05
N ALA A 107 1.04 15.55 -1.84
CA ALA A 107 0.66 16.19 -0.59
C ALA A 107 1.86 16.39 0.33
N ALA A 108 1.94 17.56 0.97
CA ALA A 108 2.96 17.88 1.96
C ALA A 108 2.38 17.90 3.38
N LEU A 109 3.16 17.42 4.34
CA LEU A 109 2.87 17.57 5.77
C LEU A 109 4.08 18.26 6.45
N PRO A 110 3.85 19.30 7.29
CA PRO A 110 2.55 19.91 7.57
C PRO A 110 1.95 20.58 6.34
N ALA A 111 0.62 20.69 6.28
CA ALA A 111 -0.03 21.46 5.22
C ALA A 111 0.50 22.91 5.26
N ARG A 112 0.93 23.42 4.13
CA ARG A 112 1.39 24.81 4.03
C ARG A 112 0.20 25.73 4.19
N SER A 113 0.32 26.78 5.03
CA SER A 113 -0.65 27.84 5.06
C SER A 113 -0.51 28.71 3.80
N ASP A 114 -1.60 29.26 3.29
CA ASP A 114 -1.61 30.14 2.10
C ASP A 114 -0.63 31.33 2.21
N ALA A 115 -0.20 31.68 3.43
CA ALA A 115 0.78 32.73 3.68
C ALA A 115 2.22 32.38 3.25
N ASP A 116 2.58 31.09 3.18
CA ASP A 116 3.92 30.60 2.80
C ASP A 116 4.02 30.31 1.29
N SER A 117 2.94 30.46 0.55
CA SER A 117 2.81 30.12 -0.86
C SER A 117 3.51 31.07 -1.84
N ALA A 118 4.09 32.19 -1.35
CA ALA A 118 4.61 33.25 -2.22
C ALA A 118 5.95 32.92 -2.92
N THR A 119 6.59 31.78 -2.65
CA THR A 119 7.96 31.54 -3.18
C THR A 119 8.24 30.13 -3.71
N THR A 120 7.24 29.29 -3.88
CA THR A 120 7.50 27.98 -4.47
C THR A 120 6.51 27.75 -5.63
N THR A 121 7.03 27.54 -6.82
CA THR A 121 6.27 27.15 -8.01
C THR A 121 5.40 25.95 -7.68
N THR A 122 4.19 26.21 -7.24
CA THR A 122 3.11 25.22 -7.17
C THR A 122 2.86 24.80 -8.60
N ALA A 123 2.96 23.51 -8.89
CA ALA A 123 2.24 22.97 -10.03
C ALA A 123 0.79 23.45 -9.83
N GLU A 124 0.34 24.39 -10.66
CA GLU A 124 -1.01 24.92 -10.63
C GLU A 124 -1.96 23.74 -10.62
N GLN A 125 -2.70 23.58 -9.52
CA GLN A 125 -3.93 22.82 -9.54
C GLN A 125 -4.87 23.60 -10.45
N THR A 126 -4.79 23.31 -11.73
CA THR A 126 -5.85 23.72 -12.65
C THR A 126 -7.03 22.81 -12.35
N ASP A 127 -8.13 23.42 -11.88
CA ASP A 127 -9.45 22.77 -11.72
C ASP A 127 -9.99 22.13 -13.03
N ASP A 128 -9.20 22.16 -14.09
CA ASP A 128 -9.49 21.72 -15.45
C ASP A 128 -8.71 20.46 -15.87
N ASP A 129 -8.38 19.53 -14.95
CA ASP A 129 -7.91 18.21 -15.37
C ASP A 129 -9.10 17.22 -15.46
N PRO A 130 -9.74 17.07 -16.65
CA PRO A 130 -10.89 16.17 -16.84
C PRO A 130 -10.54 14.69 -16.73
N ALA A 131 -9.27 14.37 -16.58
CA ALA A 131 -8.78 13.00 -16.37
C ALA A 131 -8.25 12.86 -14.92
N GLY A 132 -9.14 12.97 -13.92
CA GLY A 132 -8.79 12.86 -12.49
C GLY A 132 -7.59 11.94 -12.24
N ARG A 133 -6.39 12.53 -12.13
CA ARG A 133 -5.15 11.80 -11.88
C ARG A 133 -5.10 11.45 -10.39
N HIS A 134 -5.53 10.26 -10.06
CA HIS A 134 -5.45 9.74 -8.70
C HIS A 134 -4.05 9.21 -8.42
N GLY A 135 -3.12 10.10 -8.09
CA GLY A 135 -1.82 9.72 -7.54
C GLY A 135 -2.01 9.09 -6.16
N THR A 136 -1.55 7.85 -6.00
CA THR A 136 -1.68 7.10 -4.76
C THR A 136 -0.42 6.27 -4.55
N ILE A 137 0.10 6.27 -3.33
CA ILE A 137 1.18 5.37 -2.95
C ILE A 137 0.61 4.28 -2.05
N ASN A 138 0.54 3.07 -2.59
CA ASN A 138 0.12 1.90 -1.85
C ASN A 138 1.33 1.02 -1.53
N ILE A 139 1.46 0.64 -0.26
CA ILE A 139 2.52 -0.21 0.24
C ILE A 139 1.90 -1.45 0.89
N GLY A 140 2.15 -2.61 0.31
CA GLY A 140 1.91 -3.92 0.93
C GLY A 140 3.21 -4.43 1.54
N LEU A 141 3.19 -4.81 2.81
CA LEU A 141 4.33 -5.36 3.53
C LEU A 141 3.93 -6.67 4.20
N VAL A 142 4.69 -7.72 4.01
CA VAL A 142 4.45 -9.01 4.67
C VAL A 142 5.72 -9.50 5.35
N THR A 143 5.57 -10.04 6.55
CA THR A 143 6.66 -10.69 7.28
C THR A 143 6.28 -12.12 7.70
N THR A 144 7.26 -13.02 7.68
CA THR A 144 7.13 -14.38 8.22
C THR A 144 7.20 -14.41 9.76
N ARG A 145 7.34 -13.26 10.41
CA ARG A 145 7.40 -13.14 11.87
C ARG A 145 6.00 -12.96 12.46
N ALA A 146 5.83 -13.49 13.69
CA ALA A 146 4.62 -13.21 14.46
C ALA A 146 4.75 -11.85 15.15
N LEU A 147 3.80 -10.94 14.87
CA LEU A 147 3.77 -9.60 15.41
C LEU A 147 2.52 -9.38 16.26
N SER A 148 2.69 -8.78 17.45
CA SER A 148 1.55 -8.26 18.21
C SER A 148 0.89 -7.09 17.48
N ALA A 149 -0.34 -6.71 17.87
CA ALA A 149 -1.01 -5.52 17.32
C ALA A 149 -0.17 -4.24 17.46
N ALA A 150 0.48 -4.06 18.61
CA ALA A 150 1.36 -2.91 18.86
C ALA A 150 2.59 -2.93 17.96
N THR A 151 3.18 -4.11 17.75
CA THR A 151 4.35 -4.29 16.88
C THR A 151 3.99 -4.05 15.41
N GLN A 152 2.81 -4.52 14.95
CA GLN A 152 2.30 -4.21 13.61
C GLN A 152 2.08 -2.70 13.41
N ALA A 153 1.52 -2.02 14.42
CA ALA A 153 1.32 -0.56 14.36
C ALA A 153 2.67 0.18 14.28
N SER A 154 3.65 -0.23 15.08
CA SER A 154 5.02 0.33 15.03
C SER A 154 5.69 0.12 13.68
N LEU A 155 5.57 -1.07 13.09
CA LEU A 155 6.10 -1.38 11.76
C LEU A 155 5.52 -0.44 10.71
N ARG A 156 4.20 -0.25 10.72
CA ARG A 156 3.52 0.66 9.78
C ARG A 156 3.94 2.12 9.97
N ALA A 157 4.11 2.57 11.19
CA ALA A 157 4.64 3.91 11.46
C ALA A 157 6.05 4.08 10.87
N GLY A 158 6.92 3.06 11.00
CA GLY A 158 8.23 3.01 10.36
C GLY A 158 8.16 3.11 8.84
N VAL A 159 7.29 2.30 8.22
CA VAL A 159 7.06 2.32 6.76
C VAL A 159 6.57 3.68 6.27
N ALA A 160 5.61 4.29 6.98
CA ALA A 160 5.11 5.63 6.64
C ALA A 160 6.22 6.68 6.75
N GLY A 161 7.07 6.60 7.78
CA GLY A 161 8.23 7.47 7.95
C GLY A 161 9.27 7.28 6.84
N ALA A 162 9.62 6.05 6.49
CA ALA A 162 10.55 5.73 5.41
C ALA A 162 10.03 6.21 4.05
N LYS A 163 8.73 6.02 3.77
CA LYS A 163 8.06 6.57 2.59
C LYS A 163 8.21 8.08 2.53
N ALA A 164 7.84 8.78 3.62
CA ALA A 164 7.89 10.24 3.67
C ALA A 164 9.32 10.76 3.49
N ALA A 165 10.31 10.20 4.17
CA ALA A 165 11.71 10.58 4.03
C ALA A 165 12.23 10.39 2.60
N THR A 166 11.91 9.26 1.96
CA THR A 166 12.31 8.96 0.58
C THR A 166 11.69 9.94 -0.41
N LEU A 167 10.40 10.25 -0.25
CA LEU A 167 9.70 11.17 -1.13
C LEU A 167 10.19 12.61 -0.97
N VAL A 168 10.34 13.09 0.26
CA VAL A 168 10.88 14.44 0.53
C VAL A 168 12.25 14.62 -0.13
N ALA A 169 13.14 13.63 -0.01
CA ALA A 169 14.47 13.68 -0.61
C ALA A 169 14.44 13.77 -2.17
N LYS A 170 13.37 13.28 -2.80
CA LYS A 170 13.26 13.21 -4.27
C LYS A 170 12.32 14.24 -4.87
N THR A 171 11.30 14.67 -4.14
CA THR A 171 10.18 15.45 -4.69
C THR A 171 9.82 16.67 -3.86
N GLY A 172 10.30 16.77 -2.61
CA GLY A 172 9.89 17.80 -1.66
C GLY A 172 8.52 17.56 -0.99
N PHE A 173 7.81 16.48 -1.34
CA PHE A 173 6.49 16.12 -0.78
C PHE A 173 6.61 14.89 0.11
N THR A 174 5.73 14.75 1.11
CA THR A 174 5.73 13.61 2.05
C THR A 174 4.92 12.40 1.58
N GLY A 175 4.08 12.59 0.57
CA GLY A 175 3.17 11.57 0.05
C GLY A 175 2.22 12.11 -0.98
N THR A 176 1.07 11.45 -1.09
CA THR A 176 -0.08 11.87 -1.88
C THR A 176 -1.33 11.90 -1.00
N THR A 177 -2.45 12.41 -1.49
CA THR A 177 -3.69 12.55 -0.71
C THR A 177 -4.35 11.20 -0.37
N GLY A 178 -3.99 10.11 -1.06
CA GLY A 178 -4.64 8.80 -0.94
C GLY A 178 -3.71 7.65 -0.50
N ASP A 179 -2.58 7.93 0.12
CA ASP A 179 -1.60 6.90 0.50
C ASP A 179 -2.17 5.88 1.48
N ALA A 180 -1.87 4.60 1.25
CA ALA A 180 -2.32 3.53 2.12
C ALA A 180 -1.26 2.44 2.33
N VAL A 181 -1.33 1.78 3.49
CA VAL A 181 -0.40 0.72 3.88
C VAL A 181 -1.17 -0.49 4.40
N ILE A 182 -0.85 -1.67 3.87
CA ILE A 182 -1.25 -2.97 4.43
C ILE A 182 -0.02 -3.66 4.97
N GLY A 183 -0.07 -4.09 6.24
CA GLY A 183 0.95 -4.93 6.87
C GLY A 183 0.40 -6.31 7.19
N GLY A 184 1.06 -7.38 6.71
CA GLY A 184 0.75 -8.76 7.04
C GLY A 184 1.82 -9.40 7.93
N SER A 185 1.42 -10.19 8.93
CA SER A 185 2.31 -10.98 9.78
C SER A 185 1.82 -12.41 9.91
N ASP A 186 2.76 -13.34 10.01
CA ASP A 186 2.47 -14.76 10.23
C ASP A 186 2.26 -15.03 11.73
N PRO A 187 1.06 -15.33 12.21
CA PRO A 187 0.83 -15.61 13.63
C PRO A 187 1.51 -16.90 14.11
N GLY A 188 1.85 -17.81 13.20
CA GLY A 188 2.61 -19.03 13.48
C GLY A 188 4.11 -18.87 13.39
N GLY A 189 4.58 -17.69 12.98
CA GLY A 189 6.00 -17.40 12.83
C GLY A 189 6.75 -17.20 14.14
N GLU A 190 8.07 -17.06 14.06
CA GLU A 190 8.88 -16.72 15.21
C GLU A 190 8.53 -15.33 15.74
N PRO A 191 8.23 -15.15 17.04
CA PRO A 191 7.81 -13.87 17.59
C PRO A 191 8.85 -12.77 17.44
N ALA A 192 8.42 -11.57 17.00
CA ALA A 192 9.20 -10.36 17.07
C ALA A 192 8.49 -9.35 17.99
N ARG A 193 9.14 -9.02 19.12
CA ARG A 193 8.56 -8.13 20.14
C ARG A 193 8.50 -6.68 19.71
N PHE A 194 9.41 -6.27 18.82
CA PHE A 194 9.56 -4.91 18.35
C PHE A 194 9.79 -4.89 16.83
N ALA A 195 9.37 -3.82 16.17
CA ALA A 195 9.57 -3.59 14.74
C ALA A 195 10.02 -2.15 14.44
N GLY A 196 10.71 -1.51 15.38
CA GLY A 196 11.36 -0.22 15.15
C GLY A 196 12.63 -0.36 14.32
N SER A 197 13.16 0.76 13.82
CA SER A 197 14.32 0.82 12.91
C SER A 197 15.63 0.20 13.45
N ALA A 198 15.71 -0.12 14.74
CA ALA A 198 16.83 -0.83 15.34
C ALA A 198 16.66 -2.35 15.39
N THR A 199 15.55 -2.89 14.89
CA THR A 199 15.26 -4.34 14.88
C THR A 199 15.40 -4.92 13.49
N THR A 200 15.63 -6.24 13.40
CA THR A 200 15.75 -6.93 12.11
C THR A 200 14.52 -6.74 11.21
N VAL A 201 13.30 -6.79 11.79
CA VAL A 201 12.06 -6.59 11.03
C VAL A 201 11.92 -5.13 10.61
N GLY A 202 12.20 -4.18 11.49
CA GLY A 202 12.05 -2.75 11.18
C GLY A 202 13.12 -2.21 10.24
N GLN A 203 14.33 -2.79 10.23
CA GLN A 203 15.38 -2.45 9.26
C GLN A 203 15.09 -3.02 7.87
N ALA A 204 14.37 -4.14 7.80
CA ALA A 204 14.03 -4.82 6.57
C ALA A 204 12.78 -4.24 5.88
N ALA A 205 11.98 -3.46 6.61
CA ALA A 205 10.75 -2.83 6.13
C ALA A 205 10.99 -1.45 5.55
#